data_91c691cb4c16ba58b1ad56899f00233c
#
_entry.id   91c691cb4c16ba58b1ad56899f00233c
#
_cell.length_a   1.000
_cell.length_b   1.000
_cell.length_c   1.000
_cell.angle_alpha   90.00
_cell.angle_beta   90.00
_cell.angle_gamma   90.00
#
_symmetry.space_group_name_H-M   'P 1'
#
loop_
_entity.id
_entity.type
_entity.pdbx_description
1 polymer ?
#
loop_
_entity_poly.entity_id
_entity_poly.type
_entity_poly.pdbx_seq_one_letter_code
_entity_poly.pdbx_strand_id
1 'polypeptide(L)' 'MKKYLVRFTTKSGEYDKEWCHANSESEAEEIIRQDHWNIKSIDLVEEI' A
#
# COMPACT_ATOMS: atom_id res chain seq x y z
N MET A 1 -10.67 -7.36 10.94
CA MET A 1 -9.68 -6.72 10.07
C MET A 1 -9.89 -5.23 10.01
N LYS A 2 -8.80 -4.50 9.90
CA LYS A 2 -8.84 -3.04 9.77
C LYS A 2 -8.75 -2.66 8.30
N LYS A 3 -9.23 -1.48 7.97
CA LYS A 3 -9.15 -0.96 6.61
C LYS A 3 -8.02 0.06 6.53
N TYR A 4 -7.17 -0.08 5.52
CA TYR A 4 -6.03 0.80 5.31
C TYR A 4 -6.05 1.42 3.93
N LEU A 5 -5.59 2.67 3.85
CA LEU A 5 -5.26 3.33 2.60
C LEU A 5 -3.74 3.38 2.51
N VAL A 6 -3.20 2.77 1.46
CA VAL A 6 -1.76 2.73 1.23
C VAL A 6 -1.43 3.62 0.05
N ARG A 7 -0.56 4.61 0.27
CA ARG A 7 -0.08 5.50 -0.78
C ARG A 7 1.34 5.09 -1.14
N PHE A 8 1.60 5.01 -2.42
CA PHE A 8 2.90 4.52 -2.90
C PHE A 8 3.32 5.24 -4.18
N THR A 9 4.62 5.13 -4.47
CA THR A 9 5.21 5.63 -5.71
C THR A 9 5.56 4.43 -6.57
N THR A 10 5.19 4.47 -7.84
CA THR A 10 5.51 3.40 -8.79
C THR A 10 6.94 3.57 -9.31
N LYS A 11 7.46 2.51 -9.94
CA LYS A 11 8.80 2.54 -10.52
C LYS A 11 8.92 3.55 -11.67
N SER A 12 7.80 3.90 -12.29
CA SER A 12 7.75 4.93 -13.32
C SER A 12 7.66 6.35 -12.76
N GLY A 13 7.60 6.49 -11.43
CA GLY A 13 7.56 7.79 -10.78
C GLY A 13 6.17 8.36 -10.54
N GLU A 14 5.15 7.57 -10.76
CA GLU A 14 3.77 8.01 -10.54
C GLU A 14 3.34 7.75 -9.10
N TYR A 15 2.48 8.61 -8.58
CA TYR A 15 1.89 8.44 -7.25
C TYR A 15 0.54 7.75 -7.40
N ASP A 16 0.30 6.75 -6.56
CA ASP A 16 -0.94 5.99 -6.59
C ASP A 16 -1.35 5.62 -5.18
N LYS A 17 -2.54 5.08 -5.04
CA LYS A 17 -3.07 4.64 -3.74
C LYS A 17 -3.98 3.44 -3.94
N GLU A 18 -4.08 2.63 -2.89
CA GLU A 18 -4.90 1.43 -2.91
C GLU A 18 -5.44 1.16 -1.52
N TRP A 19 -6.68 0.68 -1.46
CA TRP A 19 -7.34 0.28 -0.22
C TRP A 19 -7.13 -1.21 0.01
N CYS A 20 -6.95 -1.60 1.26
CA CYS A 20 -6.93 -3.02 1.59
C CYS A 20 -7.43 -3.25 3.01
N HIS A 21 -7.77 -4.51 3.31
CA HIS A 21 -8.10 -4.94 4.66
C HIS A 21 -6.95 -5.77 5.18
N ALA A 22 -6.48 -5.47 6.39
CA ALA A 22 -5.35 -6.14 7.00
C ALA A 22 -5.44 -6.06 8.50
N ASN A 23 -4.64 -6.84 9.21
CA ASN A 23 -4.61 -6.84 10.66
C ASN A 23 -3.62 -5.81 11.23
N SER A 24 -2.69 -5.36 10.41
CA SER A 24 -1.66 -4.39 10.81
C SER A 24 -1.17 -3.61 9.60
N GLU A 25 -0.43 -2.53 9.86
CA GLU A 25 0.18 -1.73 8.79
C GLU A 25 1.18 -2.56 7.99
N SER A 26 1.98 -3.37 8.66
CA SER A 26 2.96 -4.23 7.99
C SER A 26 2.28 -5.20 7.04
N GLU A 27 1.17 -5.79 7.47
CA GLU A 27 0.39 -6.69 6.63
C GLU A 27 -0.21 -5.96 5.44
N ALA A 28 -0.71 -4.73 5.66
CA ALA A 28 -1.25 -3.91 4.58
C ALA A 28 -0.21 -3.64 3.50
N GLU A 29 1.01 -3.27 3.90
CA GLU A 29 2.11 -3.06 2.95
C GLU A 29 2.41 -4.33 2.16
N GLU A 30 2.44 -5.46 2.83
CA GLU A 30 2.73 -6.74 2.20
C GLU A 30 1.69 -7.09 1.16
N ILE A 31 0.41 -6.90 1.50
CA ILE A 31 -0.70 -7.16 0.59
C ILE A 31 -0.58 -6.29 -0.67
N ILE A 32 -0.31 -5.01 -0.49
CA ILE A 32 -0.20 -4.08 -1.61
C ILE A 32 1.00 -4.43 -2.50
N ARG A 33 2.14 -4.82 -1.90
CA ARG A 33 3.31 -5.22 -2.68
C ARG A 33 3.08 -6.49 -3.48
N GLN A 34 2.24 -7.39 -2.99
CA GLN A 34 1.89 -8.60 -3.72
C GLN A 34 0.96 -8.32 -4.90
N ASP A 35 0.08 -7.34 -4.75
CA ASP A 35 -0.88 -6.97 -5.80
C ASP A 35 -0.24 -6.07 -6.87
N HIS A 36 0.78 -5.30 -6.51
CA HIS A 36 1.42 -4.31 -7.38
C HIS A 36 2.92 -4.57 -7.44
N TRP A 37 3.37 -5.20 -8.52
CA TRP A 37 4.80 -5.53 -8.71
C TRP A 37 5.68 -4.32 -9.01
N ASN A 38 5.07 -3.19 -9.43
CA ASN A 38 5.78 -2.00 -9.87
C ASN A 38 5.95 -0.93 -8.80
N ILE A 39 5.84 -1.28 -7.52
CA ILE A 39 6.01 -0.32 -6.43
C ILE A 39 7.49 -0.03 -6.21
N LYS A 40 7.85 1.25 -6.25
CA LYS A 40 9.19 1.71 -5.90
C LYS A 40 9.31 1.90 -4.38
N SER A 41 8.34 2.57 -3.79
CA SER A 41 8.33 2.82 -2.34
C SER A 41 6.90 2.98 -1.85
N ILE A 42 6.67 2.59 -0.60
CA ILE A 42 5.42 2.86 0.09
C ILE A 42 5.62 4.13 0.90
N ASP A 43 4.83 5.15 0.62
CA ASP A 43 5.01 6.48 1.19
C ASP A 43 4.21 6.69 2.47
N LEU A 44 3.02 6.10 2.55
CA LEU A 44 2.15 6.28 3.71
C LEU A 44 1.19 5.10 3.82
N VAL A 45 0.97 4.64 5.04
CA VAL A 45 -0.06 3.65 5.36
C VAL A 45 -0.95 4.29 6.42
N GLU A 46 -2.22 4.43 6.10
CA GLU A 46 -3.17 5.13 6.95
C GLU A 46 -4.34 4.22 7.30
N GLU A 47 -4.62 4.07 8.58
CA GLU A 47 -5.79 3.32 9.02
C GLU A 47 -7.03 4.20 8.93
N ILE A 48 -8.08 3.66 8.34
CA ILE A 48 -9.34 4.39 8.14
C ILE A 48 -10.36 3.99 9.21
#